data_341ac06131902bb22a45782c74e9aea4
#
_entry.id   341ac06131902bb22a45782c74e9aea4
#
_cell.length_a   1.000
_cell.length_b   1.000
_cell.length_c   1.000
_cell.angle_alpha   90.00
_cell.angle_beta   90.00
_cell.angle_gamma   90.00
#
_symmetry.space_group_name_H-M   'P 1'
#
loop_
_entity.id
_entity.type
_entity.pdbx_description
1 polymer ?
#
loop_
_entity_poly.entity_id
_entity_poly.type
_entity_poly.pdbx_seq_one_letter_code
_entity_poly.pdbx_strand_id
1 'polypeptide(L)' 'MHEKTCPRCGASRVVQRMVNNRFRASDPTGQVFEVTLQEPIWSCPACQMGWEGEETFVAKESAYQAALMMREAKTGR' A
#
# COMPACT_ATOMS: atom_id res chain seq x y z
N MET A 1 5.10 -18.32 11.36
CA MET A 1 5.60 -17.34 10.43
C MET A 1 5.68 -17.92 9.02
N HIS A 2 5.23 -17.18 8.05
CA HIS A 2 5.19 -17.66 6.68
C HIS A 2 6.26 -17.00 5.85
N GLU A 3 7.01 -17.81 5.16
CA GLU A 3 7.95 -17.33 4.18
C GLU A 3 7.25 -17.22 2.85
N LYS A 4 7.37 -16.07 2.25
CA LYS A 4 6.81 -15.89 0.92
C LYS A 4 7.77 -16.43 -0.12
N THR A 5 7.20 -16.97 -1.18
CA THR A 5 7.96 -17.49 -2.30
C THR A 5 7.72 -16.59 -3.49
N CYS A 6 8.79 -16.29 -4.22
CA CYS A 6 8.66 -15.47 -5.40
C CYS A 6 7.79 -16.20 -6.44
N PRO A 7 6.72 -15.58 -6.92
CA PRO A 7 5.84 -16.25 -7.87
C PRO A 7 6.47 -16.44 -9.25
N ARG A 8 7.60 -15.76 -9.49
CA ARG A 8 8.22 -15.83 -10.79
C ARG A 8 9.34 -16.85 -10.85
N CYS A 9 10.24 -16.82 -9.87
CA CYS A 9 11.40 -17.71 -9.92
C CYS A 9 11.39 -18.78 -8.84
N GLY A 10 10.45 -18.73 -7.92
CA GLY A 10 10.33 -19.74 -6.88
C GLY A 10 11.29 -19.59 -5.73
N ALA A 11 12.09 -18.54 -5.70
CA ALA A 11 13.01 -18.33 -4.61
C ALA A 11 12.26 -18.11 -3.30
N SER A 12 12.78 -18.66 -2.21
CA SER A 12 12.13 -18.54 -0.91
C SER A 12 12.67 -17.37 -0.09
N ARG A 13 13.60 -16.63 -0.62
CA ARG A 13 14.22 -15.51 0.12
C ARG A 13 13.70 -14.18 -0.35
N VAL A 14 12.41 -13.97 -0.20
CA VAL A 14 11.84 -12.68 -0.53
C VAL A 14 11.89 -11.80 0.72
N VAL A 15 12.01 -10.50 0.50
CA VAL A 15 12.07 -9.54 1.58
C VAL A 15 10.96 -8.52 1.41
N GLN A 16 10.56 -7.93 2.51
CA GLN A 16 9.56 -6.89 2.49
C GLN A 16 10.26 -5.54 2.61
N ARG A 17 9.91 -4.62 1.74
CA ARG A 17 10.50 -3.28 1.74
C ARG A 17 9.38 -2.26 1.86
N MET A 18 9.66 -1.20 2.60
CA MET A 18 8.73 -0.08 2.70
C MET A 18 9.04 0.92 1.61
N VAL A 19 8.05 1.26 0.81
CA VAL A 19 8.23 2.22 -0.26
C VAL A 19 7.21 3.34 -0.09
N ASN A 20 7.61 4.53 -0.47
CA ASN A 20 6.70 5.68 -0.49
C ASN A 20 5.87 5.61 -1.76
N ASN A 21 4.58 5.80 -1.60
CA ASN A 21 3.70 5.76 -2.75
C ASN A 21 2.58 6.75 -2.54
N ARG A 22 1.87 7.03 -3.61
CA ARG A 22 0.70 7.90 -3.54
C ARG A 22 -0.28 7.45 -4.61
N PHE A 23 -1.55 7.65 -4.31
CA PHE A 23 -2.59 7.30 -5.25
C PHE A 23 -3.72 8.30 -5.12
N ARG A 24 -4.56 8.35 -6.13
CA ARG A 24 -5.73 9.21 -6.13
C ARG A 24 -6.95 8.44 -5.65
N ALA A 25 -7.74 9.11 -4.85
CA ALA A 25 -8.97 8.53 -4.33
C ALA A 25 -10.05 9.59 -4.41
N SER A 26 -11.29 9.18 -4.21
CA SER A 26 -12.38 10.13 -4.18
C SER A 26 -13.16 9.95 -2.90
N ASP A 27 -13.63 11.07 -2.38
CA ASP A 27 -14.46 11.03 -1.18
C ASP A 27 -15.93 10.78 -1.57
N PRO A 28 -16.83 10.64 -0.58
CA PRO A 28 -18.23 10.36 -0.90
C PRO A 28 -18.91 11.45 -1.73
N THR A 29 -18.36 12.65 -1.76
CA THR A 29 -18.92 13.71 -2.59
C THR A 29 -18.43 13.65 -4.02
N GLY A 30 -17.48 12.74 -4.32
CA GLY A 30 -16.93 12.62 -5.65
C GLY A 30 -15.69 13.46 -5.87
N GLN A 31 -15.24 14.17 -4.86
CA GLN A 31 -14.05 14.99 -5.00
C GLN A 31 -12.80 14.15 -4.93
N VAL A 32 -11.87 14.36 -5.86
CA VAL A 32 -10.64 13.59 -5.94
C VAL A 32 -9.58 14.23 -5.07
N PHE A 33 -8.83 13.40 -4.37
CA PHE A 33 -7.73 13.87 -3.56
C PHE A 33 -6.61 12.83 -3.60
N GLU A 34 -5.44 13.24 -3.14
CA GLU A 34 -4.25 12.41 -3.21
C GLU A 34 -3.95 11.84 -1.83
N VAL A 35 -3.63 10.55 -1.80
CA VAL A 35 -3.26 9.86 -0.57
C VAL A 35 -1.81 9.43 -0.68
N THR A 36 -1.00 9.82 0.30
CA THR A 36 0.39 9.41 0.37
C THR A 36 0.57 8.45 1.53
N LEU A 37 1.42 7.45 1.34
CA LEU A 37 1.63 6.45 2.36
C LEU A 37 2.96 5.76 2.14
N GLN A 38 3.39 5.06 3.17
CA GLN A 38 4.45 4.06 3.05
C GLN A 38 3.80 2.70 3.05
N GLU A 39 4.06 1.93 2.01
CA GLU A 39 3.43 0.64 1.87
C GLU A 39 4.49 -0.46 1.79
N PRO A 40 4.19 -1.63 2.35
CA PRO A 40 5.10 -2.75 2.25
C PRO A 40 4.97 -3.44 0.90
N ILE A 41 6.11 -3.66 0.26
CA ILE A 41 6.17 -4.33 -1.03
C ILE A 41 7.10 -5.52 -0.89
N TRP A 42 6.68 -6.66 -1.38
CA TRP A 42 7.54 -7.83 -1.41
C TRP A 42 8.48 -7.74 -2.58
N SER A 43 9.71 -8.18 -2.37
CA SER A 43 10.75 -8.06 -3.39
C SER A 43 11.61 -9.31 -3.35
N CYS A 44 11.91 -9.84 -4.53
CA CYS A 44 12.77 -11.01 -4.67
C CYS A 44 14.17 -10.57 -5.08
N PRO A 45 15.19 -10.79 -4.24
CA PRO A 45 16.54 -10.39 -4.61
C PRO A 45 17.13 -11.24 -5.73
N ALA A 46 16.58 -12.44 -5.96
CA ALA A 46 17.12 -13.31 -7.00
C ALA A 46 16.75 -12.84 -8.39
N CYS A 47 15.49 -12.44 -8.61
CA CYS A 47 15.06 -11.99 -9.93
C CYS A 47 14.63 -10.53 -9.95
N GLN A 48 14.71 -9.86 -8.80
CA GLN A 48 14.41 -8.44 -8.65
C GLN A 48 12.96 -8.10 -8.96
N MET A 49 12.08 -9.08 -8.86
CA MET A 49 10.66 -8.84 -9.02
C MET A 49 10.10 -8.24 -7.75
N GLY A 50 9.19 -7.27 -7.89
CA GLY A 50 8.46 -6.71 -6.77
C GLY A 50 6.97 -6.90 -6.98
N TRP A 51 6.25 -7.08 -5.88
CA TRP A 51 4.80 -7.23 -6.00
C TRP A 51 4.13 -6.81 -4.71
N GLU A 52 2.83 -6.51 -4.83
CA GLU A 52 2.01 -6.13 -3.70
C GLU A 52 1.42 -7.38 -3.07
N GLY A 53 1.49 -7.42 -1.74
CA GLY A 53 0.87 -8.49 -0.99
C GLY A 53 -0.37 -7.99 -0.28
N GLU A 54 -0.91 -8.87 0.54
CA GLU A 54 -2.10 -8.53 1.33
C GLU A 54 -1.84 -7.32 2.22
N GLU A 55 -0.64 -7.27 2.78
CA GLU A 55 -0.27 -6.17 3.67
C GLU A 55 -0.30 -4.83 2.95
N THR A 56 0.03 -4.84 1.64
CA THR A 56 0.01 -3.62 0.86
C THR A 56 -1.40 -3.07 0.74
N PHE A 57 -2.36 -3.94 0.48
CA PHE A 57 -3.74 -3.51 0.35
C PHE A 57 -4.29 -3.00 1.67
N VAL A 58 -3.92 -3.65 2.78
CA VAL A 58 -4.33 -3.18 4.09
C VAL A 58 -3.75 -1.79 4.37
N ALA A 59 -2.49 -1.57 4.00
CA ALA A 59 -1.87 -0.27 4.20
C ALA A 59 -2.58 0.81 3.38
N LYS A 60 -2.94 0.49 2.14
CA LYS A 60 -3.65 1.45 1.29
C LYS A 60 -5.02 1.78 1.85
N GLU A 61 -5.74 0.76 2.33
CA GLU A 61 -7.05 0.97 2.91
C GLU A 61 -6.96 1.85 4.15
N SER A 62 -5.99 1.56 5.02
CA SER A 62 -5.81 2.34 6.23
C SER A 62 -5.47 3.79 5.91
N ALA A 63 -4.61 4.01 4.93
CA ALA A 63 -4.23 5.36 4.55
C ALA A 63 -5.42 6.12 3.98
N TYR A 64 -6.24 5.44 3.18
CA TYR A 64 -7.43 6.05 2.62
C TYR A 64 -8.42 6.46 3.71
N GLN A 65 -8.67 5.56 4.66
CA GLN A 65 -9.58 5.86 5.75
C GLN A 65 -9.09 7.01 6.61
N ALA A 66 -7.78 7.02 6.90
CA ALA A 66 -7.22 8.11 7.68
C ALA A 66 -7.34 9.44 6.94
N ALA A 67 -7.11 9.43 5.63
CA ALA A 67 -7.22 10.65 4.85
C ALA A 67 -8.66 11.16 4.84
N LEU A 68 -9.62 10.25 4.71
CA LEU A 68 -11.03 10.63 4.76
C LEU A 68 -11.38 11.27 6.10
N MET A 69 -10.92 10.69 7.18
CA MET A 69 -11.21 11.23 8.50
C MET A 69 -10.62 12.62 8.68
N MET A 70 -9.42 12.82 8.16
CA MET A 70 -8.81 14.14 8.24
C MET A 70 -9.56 15.17 7.42
N ARG A 71 -10.07 14.77 6.27
CA ARG A 71 -10.86 15.69 5.44
C ARG A 71 -12.18 16.06 6.13
N GLU A 72 -12.81 15.08 6.75
CA GLU A 72 -14.06 15.34 7.47
C GLU A 72 -13.81 16.28 8.65
N ALA A 73 -12.71 16.08 9.35
CA ALA A 73 -12.39 16.95 10.48
C ALA A 73 -12.15 18.39 10.03
N LYS A 74 -11.62 18.55 8.82
CA LYS A 74 -11.35 19.90 8.31
C LYS A 74 -12.62 20.61 7.87
N THR A 75 -13.56 19.89 7.28
CA THR A 75 -14.73 20.50 6.69
C THR A 75 -15.92 20.47 7.62
N GLY A 76 -15.85 19.65 8.67
CA GLY A 76 -16.96 19.49 9.54
C GLY A 76 -17.09 20.57 10.53
N ARG A 77 -17.09 21.16 10.51
CA ARG A 77 -17.48 21.96 11.39
C ARG A 77 -17.95 22.27 11.75
#